data_98e29d2741eea625b1177ffd1c09c3ce
#
_entry.id   98e29d2741eea625b1177ffd1c09c3ce
#
_cell.length_a   1.000
_cell.length_b   1.000
_cell.length_c   1.000
_cell.angle_alpha   90.00
_cell.angle_beta   90.00
_cell.angle_gamma   90.00
#
_symmetry.space_group_name_H-M   'P 1'
#
loop_
_entity.id
_entity.type
_entity.pdbx_description
1 polymer ?
#
loop_
_entity_poly.entity_id
_entity_poly.type
_entity_poly.pdbx_seq_one_letter_code
_entity_poly.pdbx_strand_id
1 'polypeptide(L)'
;MAKIVMFDLYDTLLKGVSFDFNKGVEYLHETFFKDKCSLEEIIEYSKSFLPLYAARKEKNTELCFITDELPLYFEKYGAEMPADLYAVEYEFLEHLKEDVLLDEVKETLNALQEKGVHMYVFSNSIFTEKAASKHIGNHGILEYFDKVFSSGDYGVRKPGKEFFQIAIDEILRMHPGATIEDIIFVGNDYEADAVGGIGAGLKTIWYNVEHLPNEKGLEIWNVDDMRKILGIVCE
;
A
#
# COMPACT_ATOMS: atom_id res chain seq x y z
N MET A 1 -16.82 -11.60 17.54
CA MET A 1 -15.66 -12.11 16.83
C MET A 1 -15.48 -11.30 15.57
N ALA A 2 -14.35 -10.63 15.40
CA ALA A 2 -14.05 -9.91 14.15
C ALA A 2 -13.97 -10.93 12.99
N LYS A 3 -14.62 -10.58 11.90
CA LYS A 3 -14.66 -11.44 10.70
C LYS A 3 -13.91 -10.81 9.54
N ILE A 4 -13.44 -9.59 9.71
CA ILE A 4 -12.85 -8.77 8.65
C ILE A 4 -11.55 -8.16 9.18
N VAL A 5 -10.46 -8.33 8.42
CA VAL A 5 -9.18 -7.72 8.75
C VAL A 5 -8.67 -6.94 7.54
N MET A 6 -8.34 -5.68 7.74
CA MET A 6 -7.62 -4.85 6.79
C MET A 6 -6.15 -4.82 7.18
N PHE A 7 -5.26 -5.06 6.24
CA PHE A 7 -3.81 -5.00 6.45
C PHE A 7 -3.19 -3.87 5.66
N ASP A 8 -2.31 -3.12 6.27
CA ASP A 8 -1.31 -2.39 5.51
C ASP A 8 -0.39 -3.37 4.76
N LEU A 9 0.31 -2.90 3.74
CA LEU A 9 1.11 -3.76 2.86
C LEU A 9 2.60 -3.76 3.23
N TYR A 10 3.23 -2.58 3.08
CA TYR A 10 4.68 -2.49 3.18
C TYR A 10 5.14 -2.40 4.63
N ASP A 11 6.15 -3.21 4.97
CA ASP A 11 6.66 -3.43 6.33
C ASP A 11 5.62 -4.02 7.31
N THR A 12 4.44 -4.42 6.78
CA THR A 12 3.39 -5.16 7.49
C THR A 12 3.27 -6.58 6.94
N LEU A 13 2.91 -6.73 5.67
CA LEU A 13 2.82 -8.02 4.97
C LEU A 13 4.09 -8.35 4.19
N LEU A 14 4.66 -7.36 3.52
CA LEU A 14 5.88 -7.47 2.74
C LEU A 14 6.97 -6.60 3.37
N LYS A 15 8.08 -7.23 3.76
CA LYS A 15 9.24 -6.51 4.30
C LYS A 15 10.08 -5.93 3.18
N GLY A 16 10.26 -4.60 3.17
CA GLY A 16 11.15 -3.93 2.24
C GLY A 16 12.61 -4.32 2.43
N VAL A 17 13.26 -4.72 1.34
CA VAL A 17 14.70 -5.02 1.27
C VAL A 17 15.46 -3.84 0.68
N SER A 18 14.96 -3.31 -0.44
CA SER A 18 15.53 -2.14 -1.09
C SER A 18 14.45 -1.29 -1.74
N PHE A 19 14.74 0.02 -1.85
CA PHE A 19 13.91 0.97 -2.57
C PHE A 19 14.81 2.00 -3.24
N ASP A 20 14.79 2.05 -4.57
CA ASP A 20 15.53 3.01 -5.36
C ASP A 20 14.68 3.50 -6.55
N PHE A 21 14.12 4.68 -6.43
CA PHE A 21 13.27 5.28 -7.45
C PHE A 21 13.98 5.45 -8.79
N ASN A 22 15.32 5.65 -8.78
CA ASN A 22 16.09 5.80 -10.01
C ASN A 22 16.06 4.54 -10.86
N LYS A 23 15.98 3.34 -10.27
CA LYS A 23 15.89 2.08 -11.04
C LYS A 23 14.59 1.99 -11.84
N GLY A 24 13.47 2.48 -11.30
CA GLY A 24 12.23 2.61 -12.08
C GLY A 24 12.38 3.62 -13.23
N VAL A 25 13.06 4.75 -12.98
CA VAL A 25 13.36 5.74 -14.02
C VAL A 25 14.33 5.20 -15.08
N GLU A 26 15.33 4.39 -14.70
CA GLU A 26 16.22 3.67 -15.61
C GLU A 26 15.42 2.73 -16.53
N TYR A 27 14.46 1.99 -15.99
CA TYR A 27 13.55 1.17 -16.78
C TYR A 27 12.80 2.00 -17.83
N LEU A 28 12.23 3.15 -17.43
CA LEU A 28 11.54 4.03 -18.38
C LEU A 28 12.50 4.53 -19.47
N HIS A 29 13.70 4.96 -19.08
CA HIS A 29 14.72 5.43 -20.01
C HIS A 29 15.08 4.35 -21.04
N GLU A 30 15.49 3.17 -20.59
CA GLU A 30 15.92 2.09 -21.49
C GLU A 30 14.81 1.62 -22.42
N THR A 31 13.56 1.66 -21.95
CA THR A 31 12.40 1.15 -22.69
C THR A 31 11.85 2.18 -23.69
N PHE A 32 11.74 3.46 -23.30
CA PHE A 32 10.98 4.45 -24.06
C PHE A 32 11.76 5.70 -24.45
N PHE A 33 12.85 6.05 -23.75
CA PHE A 33 13.49 7.35 -23.88
C PHE A 33 14.97 7.31 -24.26
N LYS A 34 15.54 6.13 -24.51
CA LYS A 34 16.96 5.94 -24.81
C LYS A 34 17.48 6.79 -25.98
N ASP A 35 16.65 6.97 -27.03
CA ASP A 35 16.97 7.79 -28.19
C ASP A 35 16.43 9.25 -28.06
N LYS A 36 15.91 9.63 -26.90
CA LYS A 36 15.25 10.92 -26.65
C LYS A 36 16.01 11.84 -25.70
N CYS A 37 16.63 11.25 -24.68
CA CYS A 37 17.39 11.99 -23.66
C CYS A 37 18.48 11.09 -23.07
N SER A 38 19.40 11.66 -22.30
CA SER A 38 20.33 10.89 -21.49
C SER A 38 19.66 10.37 -20.19
N LEU A 39 20.23 9.31 -19.61
CA LEU A 39 19.78 8.80 -18.32
C LEU A 39 19.86 9.87 -17.20
N GLU A 40 20.91 10.70 -17.22
CA GLU A 40 21.09 11.77 -16.25
C GLU A 40 19.98 12.82 -16.36
N GLU A 41 19.56 13.18 -17.59
CA GLU A 41 18.49 14.16 -17.82
C GLU A 41 17.13 13.67 -17.30
N ILE A 42 16.77 12.40 -17.52
CA ILE A 42 15.49 11.88 -17.05
C ILE A 42 15.48 11.67 -15.53
N ILE A 43 16.59 11.25 -14.92
CA ILE A 43 16.73 11.18 -13.46
C ILE A 43 16.63 12.58 -12.84
N GLU A 44 17.24 13.59 -13.42
CA GLU A 44 17.12 14.96 -12.91
C GLU A 44 15.66 15.48 -13.07
N TYR A 45 15.01 15.15 -14.19
CA TYR A 45 13.59 15.48 -14.37
C TYR A 45 12.72 14.80 -13.32
N SER A 46 12.96 13.54 -12.99
CA SER A 46 12.19 12.82 -11.97
C SER A 46 12.25 13.49 -10.59
N LYS A 47 13.36 14.11 -10.24
CA LYS A 47 13.50 14.86 -8.99
C LYS A 47 12.59 16.09 -8.91
N SER A 48 12.11 16.61 -10.05
CA SER A 48 11.15 17.71 -10.07
C SER A 48 9.81 17.36 -9.43
N PHE A 49 9.49 16.06 -9.27
CA PHE A 49 8.28 15.59 -8.59
C PHE A 49 8.42 15.51 -7.06
N LEU A 50 9.63 15.61 -6.50
CA LEU A 50 9.85 15.55 -5.04
C LEU A 50 9.00 16.52 -4.22
N PRO A 51 8.78 17.79 -4.64
CA PRO A 51 7.89 18.70 -3.93
C PRO A 51 6.43 18.23 -3.90
N LEU A 52 5.95 17.55 -4.97
CA LEU A 52 4.61 16.98 -5.02
C LEU A 52 4.49 15.80 -4.03
N TYR A 53 5.52 14.96 -3.97
CA TYR A 53 5.59 13.86 -3.00
C TYR A 53 5.63 14.34 -1.55
N ALA A 54 6.28 15.46 -1.25
CA ALA A 54 6.25 16.07 0.07
C ALA A 54 4.86 16.62 0.41
N ALA A 55 4.27 17.42 -0.50
CA ALA A 55 2.99 18.06 -0.30
C ALA A 55 1.82 17.08 -0.06
N ARG A 56 1.85 15.89 -0.69
CA ARG A 56 0.80 14.88 -0.52
C ARG A 56 0.69 14.38 0.93
N LYS A 57 1.80 14.25 1.65
CA LYS A 57 1.80 13.83 3.05
C LYS A 57 1.13 14.86 3.95
N GLU A 58 1.41 16.14 3.73
CA GLU A 58 0.83 17.22 4.53
C GLU A 58 -0.69 17.36 4.33
N LYS A 59 -1.16 17.08 3.11
CA LYS A 59 -2.58 17.25 2.72
C LYS A 59 -3.41 15.98 2.82
N ASN A 60 -2.81 14.83 3.15
CA ASN A 60 -3.42 13.51 3.08
C ASN A 60 -4.00 13.20 1.68
N THR A 61 -3.39 13.77 0.62
CA THR A 61 -3.70 13.45 -0.78
C THR A 61 -2.73 12.41 -1.32
N GLU A 62 -3.10 11.73 -2.39
CA GLU A 62 -2.21 10.81 -3.09
C GLU A 62 -2.12 11.18 -4.57
N LEU A 63 -1.03 10.76 -5.20
CA LEU A 63 -0.82 10.83 -6.64
C LEU A 63 -1.06 9.44 -7.22
N CYS A 64 -1.51 9.39 -8.47
CA CYS A 64 -1.55 8.16 -9.24
C CYS A 64 -0.45 8.19 -10.31
N PHE A 65 0.47 7.24 -10.25
CA PHE A 65 1.63 7.24 -11.15
C PHE A 65 1.24 7.27 -12.63
N ILE A 66 0.26 6.48 -13.05
CA ILE A 66 -0.16 6.39 -14.46
C ILE A 66 -0.94 7.60 -14.97
N THR A 67 -1.51 8.43 -14.11
CA THR A 67 -2.27 9.62 -14.51
C THR A 67 -1.55 10.92 -14.23
N ASP A 68 -0.79 11.00 -13.15
CA ASP A 68 -0.26 12.27 -12.66
C ASP A 68 1.25 12.43 -12.94
N GLU A 69 1.98 11.33 -13.11
CA GLU A 69 3.43 11.39 -13.30
C GLU A 69 3.89 10.79 -14.63
N LEU A 70 3.52 9.56 -14.92
CA LEU A 70 3.98 8.85 -16.11
C LEU A 70 3.74 9.63 -17.42
N PRO A 71 2.55 10.25 -17.66
CA PRO A 71 2.30 11.02 -18.87
C PRO A 71 3.25 12.20 -19.07
N LEU A 72 3.74 12.79 -17.97
CA LEU A 72 4.63 13.95 -18.01
C LEU A 72 6.02 13.60 -18.58
N TYR A 73 6.50 12.38 -18.39
CA TYR A 73 7.72 11.90 -19.05
C TYR A 73 7.53 11.80 -20.56
N PHE A 74 6.41 11.25 -21.02
CA PHE A 74 6.12 11.10 -22.45
C PHE A 74 5.93 12.46 -23.13
N GLU A 75 5.24 13.39 -22.49
CA GLU A 75 5.08 14.76 -22.96
C GLU A 75 6.44 15.47 -23.04
N LYS A 76 7.23 15.39 -21.97
CA LYS A 76 8.55 16.06 -21.85
C LYS A 76 9.52 15.64 -22.97
N TYR A 77 9.57 14.36 -23.27
CA TYR A 77 10.55 13.81 -24.22
C TYR A 77 9.97 13.47 -25.59
N GLY A 78 8.71 13.79 -25.84
CA GLY A 78 8.06 13.62 -27.15
C GLY A 78 8.05 12.17 -27.62
N ALA A 79 7.79 11.23 -26.72
CA ALA A 79 7.61 9.82 -27.03
C ALA A 79 6.12 9.48 -27.11
N GLU A 80 5.79 8.42 -27.85
CA GLU A 80 4.42 7.92 -27.94
C GLU A 80 4.06 7.12 -26.67
N MET A 81 2.90 7.44 -26.08
CA MET A 81 2.39 6.73 -24.92
C MET A 81 2.06 5.28 -25.29
N PRO A 82 2.54 4.29 -24.51
CA PRO A 82 2.18 2.89 -24.73
C PRO A 82 0.68 2.65 -24.46
N ALA A 83 0.11 1.67 -25.18
CA ALA A 83 -1.31 1.35 -25.04
C ALA A 83 -1.66 0.72 -23.67
N ASP A 84 -0.73 -0.02 -23.05
CA ASP A 84 -0.92 -0.63 -21.73
C ASP A 84 -0.06 0.07 -20.67
N LEU A 85 -0.62 1.13 -20.09
CA LEU A 85 0.03 1.89 -19.01
C LEU A 85 0.18 1.08 -17.71
N TYR A 86 -0.72 0.12 -17.47
CA TYR A 86 -0.64 -0.74 -16.29
C TYR A 86 0.55 -1.70 -16.35
N ALA A 87 0.90 -2.17 -17.57
CA ALA A 87 2.10 -2.97 -17.74
C ALA A 87 3.36 -2.14 -17.44
N VAL A 88 3.40 -0.88 -17.89
CA VAL A 88 4.52 0.04 -17.60
C VAL A 88 4.62 0.34 -16.12
N GLU A 89 3.50 0.63 -15.47
CA GLU A 89 3.41 0.91 -14.04
C GLU A 89 3.96 -0.27 -13.22
N TYR A 90 3.50 -1.48 -13.55
CA TYR A 90 3.94 -2.69 -12.86
C TYR A 90 5.44 -2.93 -13.02
N GLU A 91 5.97 -2.84 -14.24
CA GLU A 91 7.42 -3.00 -14.47
C GLU A 91 8.21 -1.90 -13.75
N PHE A 92 7.72 -0.67 -13.73
CA PHE A 92 8.34 0.41 -12.96
C PHE A 92 8.39 0.08 -11.46
N LEU A 93 7.29 -0.42 -10.88
CA LEU A 93 7.20 -0.86 -9.49
C LEU A 93 8.21 -1.98 -9.18
N GLU A 94 8.30 -3.00 -10.04
CA GLU A 94 9.21 -4.14 -9.84
C GLU A 94 10.70 -3.75 -9.94
N HIS A 95 11.02 -2.71 -10.72
CA HIS A 95 12.39 -2.21 -10.81
C HIS A 95 12.80 -1.34 -9.63
N LEU A 96 11.87 -0.56 -9.06
CA LEU A 96 12.21 0.40 -8.02
C LEU A 96 12.36 -0.21 -6.63
N LYS A 97 11.79 -1.39 -6.38
CA LYS A 97 11.79 -1.98 -5.04
C LYS A 97 11.95 -3.50 -5.06
N GLU A 98 12.50 -3.99 -3.98
CA GLU A 98 12.60 -5.40 -3.65
C GLU A 98 12.00 -5.64 -2.27
N ASP A 99 11.07 -6.56 -2.18
CA ASP A 99 10.40 -6.95 -0.96
C ASP A 99 10.51 -8.46 -0.71
N VAL A 100 10.37 -8.88 0.52
CA VAL A 100 10.29 -10.29 0.91
C VAL A 100 9.06 -10.55 1.76
N LEU A 101 8.45 -11.70 1.55
CA LEU A 101 7.41 -12.23 2.42
C LEU A 101 8.05 -12.95 3.59
N LEU A 102 7.65 -12.61 4.82
CA LEU A 102 8.10 -13.31 6.02
C LEU A 102 7.23 -14.55 6.28
N ASP A 103 7.85 -15.62 6.81
CA ASP A 103 7.15 -16.89 7.05
C ASP A 103 5.97 -16.72 8.01
N GLU A 104 6.12 -15.95 9.08
CA GLU A 104 5.07 -15.67 10.07
C GLU A 104 3.85 -14.94 9.47
N VAL A 105 4.05 -14.13 8.41
CA VAL A 105 2.95 -13.49 7.69
C VAL A 105 2.13 -14.54 6.97
N LYS A 106 2.78 -15.41 6.20
CA LYS A 106 2.09 -16.46 5.44
C LYS A 106 1.37 -17.44 6.35
N GLU A 107 2.00 -17.86 7.47
CA GLU A 107 1.37 -18.70 8.48
C GLU A 107 0.11 -18.06 9.05
N THR A 108 0.17 -16.77 9.34
CA THR A 108 -0.95 -16.01 9.89
C THR A 108 -2.11 -15.87 8.89
N LEU A 109 -1.82 -15.54 7.63
CA LEU A 109 -2.83 -15.44 6.58
C LEU A 109 -3.55 -16.78 6.36
N ASN A 110 -2.80 -17.88 6.32
CA ASN A 110 -3.38 -19.23 6.25
C ASN A 110 -4.33 -19.50 7.42
N ALA A 111 -3.89 -19.24 8.65
CA ALA A 111 -4.69 -19.49 9.83
C ALA A 111 -5.96 -18.63 9.91
N LEU A 112 -5.92 -17.37 9.43
CA LEU A 112 -7.08 -16.51 9.33
C LEU A 112 -8.06 -17.01 8.26
N GLN A 113 -7.55 -17.42 7.09
CA GLN A 113 -8.37 -17.97 6.01
C GLN A 113 -9.09 -19.26 6.43
N GLU A 114 -8.41 -20.17 7.13
CA GLU A 114 -9.01 -21.40 7.69
C GLU A 114 -10.14 -21.10 8.69
N LYS A 115 -10.10 -19.93 9.35
CA LYS A 115 -11.15 -19.47 10.26
C LYS A 115 -12.26 -18.67 9.57
N GLY A 116 -12.18 -18.53 8.25
CA GLY A 116 -13.18 -17.82 7.45
C GLY A 116 -13.16 -16.29 7.67
N VAL A 117 -12.00 -15.74 8.01
CA VAL A 117 -11.80 -14.29 8.14
C VAL A 117 -11.66 -13.69 6.74
N HIS A 118 -12.42 -12.66 6.44
CA HIS A 118 -12.26 -11.86 5.23
C HIS A 118 -11.09 -10.91 5.36
N MET A 119 -10.21 -10.86 4.37
CA MET A 119 -8.98 -10.08 4.44
C MET A 119 -8.87 -9.10 3.28
N TYR A 120 -8.36 -7.92 3.58
CA TYR A 120 -8.18 -6.80 2.65
C TYR A 120 -6.79 -6.21 2.78
N VAL A 121 -6.21 -5.76 1.67
CA VAL A 121 -5.01 -4.90 1.70
C VAL A 121 -5.44 -3.45 1.63
N PHE A 122 -4.81 -2.58 2.43
CA PHE A 122 -5.11 -1.15 2.50
C PHE A 122 -3.81 -0.33 2.58
N SER A 123 -3.30 0.09 1.42
CA SER A 123 -1.93 0.60 1.24
C SER A 123 -1.87 2.05 0.79
N ASN A 124 -0.93 2.80 1.38
CA ASN A 124 -0.48 4.08 0.84
C ASN A 124 0.51 3.83 -0.30
N SER A 125 0.10 4.07 -1.54
CA SER A 125 0.91 3.84 -2.73
C SER A 125 0.48 4.77 -3.87
N ILE A 126 1.44 5.22 -4.68
CA ILE A 126 1.15 5.94 -5.93
C ILE A 126 0.72 4.99 -7.06
N PHE A 127 0.91 3.69 -6.87
CA PHE A 127 0.58 2.67 -7.86
C PHE A 127 -0.87 2.23 -7.70
N THR A 128 -1.48 1.82 -8.82
CA THR A 128 -2.87 1.36 -8.83
C THR A 128 -3.04 0.03 -8.10
N GLU A 129 -4.29 -0.26 -7.71
CA GLU A 129 -4.71 -1.59 -7.21
C GLU A 129 -4.24 -2.72 -8.14
N LYS A 130 -4.30 -2.49 -9.46
CA LYS A 130 -3.92 -3.49 -10.46
C LYS A 130 -2.43 -3.82 -10.39
N ALA A 131 -1.56 -2.82 -10.30
CA ALA A 131 -0.12 -3.02 -10.14
C ALA A 131 0.22 -3.63 -8.77
N ALA A 132 -0.38 -3.11 -7.70
CA ALA A 132 -0.21 -3.63 -6.34
C ALA A 132 -0.67 -5.10 -6.22
N SER A 133 -1.82 -5.46 -6.80
CA SER A 133 -2.33 -6.84 -6.79
C SER A 133 -1.38 -7.79 -7.52
N LYS A 134 -0.84 -7.39 -8.67
CA LYS A 134 0.12 -8.20 -9.40
C LYS A 134 1.41 -8.39 -8.62
N HIS A 135 1.91 -7.33 -7.96
CA HIS A 135 3.07 -7.38 -7.07
C HIS A 135 2.85 -8.34 -5.89
N ILE A 136 1.71 -8.23 -5.19
CA ILE A 136 1.31 -9.13 -4.10
C ILE A 136 1.21 -10.59 -4.61
N GLY A 137 0.72 -10.78 -5.84
CA GLY A 137 0.63 -12.09 -6.50
C GLY A 137 1.99 -12.75 -6.72
N ASN A 138 3.06 -11.99 -7.02
CA ASN A 138 4.41 -12.52 -7.14
C ASN A 138 4.94 -13.11 -5.82
N HIS A 139 4.44 -12.62 -4.68
CA HIS A 139 4.75 -13.15 -3.36
C HIS A 139 3.86 -14.32 -2.94
N GLY A 140 2.89 -14.73 -3.79
CA GLY A 140 2.01 -15.88 -3.55
C GLY A 140 1.09 -15.69 -2.37
N ILE A 141 0.58 -14.45 -2.19
CA ILE A 141 -0.38 -14.14 -1.11
C ILE A 141 -1.63 -13.38 -1.60
N LEU A 142 -1.78 -13.12 -2.89
CA LEU A 142 -2.96 -12.39 -3.40
C LEU A 142 -4.27 -13.14 -3.13
N GLU A 143 -4.24 -14.47 -3.19
CA GLU A 143 -5.41 -15.33 -3.00
C GLU A 143 -6.03 -15.27 -1.60
N TYR A 144 -5.35 -14.68 -0.63
CA TYR A 144 -5.89 -14.47 0.73
C TYR A 144 -6.81 -13.25 0.82
N PHE A 145 -6.74 -12.33 -0.14
CA PHE A 145 -7.41 -11.03 -0.04
C PHE A 145 -8.61 -10.93 -0.97
N ASP A 146 -9.74 -10.50 -0.41
CA ASP A 146 -10.97 -10.24 -1.18
C ASP A 146 -10.81 -8.99 -2.07
N LYS A 147 -10.00 -8.00 -1.63
CA LYS A 147 -9.66 -6.80 -2.40
C LYS A 147 -8.39 -6.13 -1.89
N VAL A 148 -7.72 -5.40 -2.80
CA VAL A 148 -6.62 -4.48 -2.51
C VAL A 148 -7.14 -3.06 -2.67
N PHE A 149 -6.94 -2.20 -1.68
CA PHE A 149 -7.16 -0.76 -1.76
C PHE A 149 -5.80 -0.07 -1.85
N SER A 150 -5.54 0.59 -2.95
CA SER A 150 -4.33 1.40 -3.15
C SER A 150 -4.68 2.87 -3.24
N SER A 151 -4.05 3.71 -2.42
CA SER A 151 -4.40 5.13 -2.32
C SER A 151 -4.27 5.90 -3.65
N GLY A 152 -3.42 5.43 -4.57
CA GLY A 152 -3.27 6.00 -5.91
C GLY A 152 -4.56 6.01 -6.73
N ASP A 153 -5.46 5.03 -6.54
CA ASP A 153 -6.74 5.00 -7.25
C ASP A 153 -7.78 5.97 -6.69
N TYR A 154 -7.57 6.49 -5.49
CA TYR A 154 -8.56 7.31 -4.77
C TYR A 154 -8.13 8.76 -4.57
N GLY A 155 -6.87 9.10 -4.82
CA GLY A 155 -6.34 10.46 -4.64
C GLY A 155 -6.19 10.91 -3.17
N VAL A 156 -6.44 10.01 -2.21
CA VAL A 156 -6.38 10.24 -0.75
C VAL A 156 -5.62 9.11 -0.06
N ARG A 157 -5.04 9.39 1.11
CA ARG A 157 -4.15 8.45 1.81
C ARG A 157 -4.32 8.45 3.32
N LYS A 158 -3.82 7.41 3.98
CA LYS A 158 -3.64 7.35 5.44
C LYS A 158 -2.63 8.43 5.90
N PRO A 159 -2.83 9.08 7.07
CA PRO A 159 -3.88 8.86 8.07
C PRO A 159 -5.21 9.59 7.79
N GLY A 160 -5.42 10.14 6.59
CA GLY A 160 -6.65 10.84 6.22
C GLY A 160 -7.88 9.95 6.37
N LYS A 161 -8.88 10.43 7.12
CA LYS A 161 -10.12 9.67 7.39
C LYS A 161 -10.88 9.29 6.12
N GLU A 162 -10.78 10.10 5.07
CA GLU A 162 -11.49 9.90 3.81
C GLU A 162 -11.12 8.55 3.16
N PHE A 163 -9.82 8.21 3.14
CA PHE A 163 -9.39 6.94 2.56
C PHE A 163 -9.90 5.74 3.38
N PHE A 164 -9.83 5.81 4.71
CA PHE A 164 -10.43 4.78 5.58
C PHE A 164 -11.92 4.63 5.32
N GLN A 165 -12.67 5.76 5.23
CA GLN A 165 -14.11 5.71 5.03
C GLN A 165 -14.49 5.04 3.71
N ILE A 166 -13.76 5.33 2.62
CA ILE A 166 -13.95 4.67 1.32
C ILE A 166 -13.82 3.15 1.46
N ALA A 167 -12.75 2.67 2.13
CA ALA A 167 -12.53 1.24 2.30
C ALA A 167 -13.60 0.61 3.21
N ILE A 168 -13.93 1.25 4.33
CA ILE A 168 -14.96 0.78 5.29
C ILE A 168 -16.32 0.65 4.57
N ASP A 169 -16.76 1.68 3.86
CA ASP A 169 -18.06 1.68 3.18
C ASP A 169 -18.14 0.57 2.13
N GLU A 170 -17.06 0.35 1.37
CA GLU A 170 -17.02 -0.72 0.37
C GLU A 170 -17.02 -2.11 1.02
N ILE A 171 -16.25 -2.31 2.08
CA ILE A 171 -16.22 -3.57 2.83
C ILE A 171 -17.60 -3.89 3.42
N LEU A 172 -18.25 -2.91 4.07
CA LEU A 172 -19.58 -3.11 4.64
C LEU A 172 -20.64 -3.37 3.57
N ARG A 173 -20.48 -2.79 2.38
CA ARG A 173 -21.36 -3.10 1.23
C ARG A 173 -21.17 -4.55 0.73
N MET A 174 -19.94 -5.08 0.79
CA MET A 174 -19.62 -6.47 0.42
C MET A 174 -20.08 -7.48 1.47
N HIS A 175 -20.24 -7.04 2.73
CA HIS A 175 -20.61 -7.90 3.86
C HIS A 175 -21.91 -7.40 4.54
N PRO A 176 -23.10 -7.66 3.93
CA PRO A 176 -24.38 -7.24 4.53
C PRO A 176 -24.56 -7.80 5.94
N GLY A 177 -24.80 -6.93 6.89
CA GLY A 177 -24.98 -7.27 8.31
C GLY A 177 -23.72 -7.14 9.16
N ALA A 178 -22.54 -6.90 8.55
CA ALA A 178 -21.35 -6.48 9.28
C ALA A 178 -21.45 -4.99 9.67
N THR A 179 -20.72 -4.62 10.71
CA THR A 179 -20.58 -3.26 11.22
C THR A 179 -19.11 -2.89 11.31
N ILE A 180 -18.80 -1.63 11.57
CA ILE A 180 -17.42 -1.18 11.78
C ILE A 180 -16.72 -1.96 12.92
N GLU A 181 -17.48 -2.42 13.91
CA GLU A 181 -16.98 -3.21 15.05
C GLU A 181 -16.46 -4.61 14.64
N ASP A 182 -16.85 -5.09 13.45
CA ASP A 182 -16.41 -6.36 12.90
C ASP A 182 -15.10 -6.23 12.09
N ILE A 183 -14.60 -4.99 11.92
CA ILE A 183 -13.39 -4.68 11.15
C ILE A 183 -12.24 -4.39 12.12
N ILE A 184 -11.12 -5.10 11.93
CA ILE A 184 -9.85 -4.81 12.60
C ILE A 184 -8.85 -4.33 11.55
N PHE A 185 -8.13 -3.26 11.84
CA PHE A 185 -7.04 -2.77 11.01
C PHE A 185 -5.67 -3.13 11.61
N VAL A 186 -4.76 -3.62 10.79
CA VAL A 186 -3.40 -4.02 11.16
C VAL A 186 -2.40 -3.24 10.31
N GLY A 187 -1.45 -2.55 10.92
CA GLY A 187 -0.41 -1.82 10.20
C GLY A 187 0.79 -1.47 11.07
N ASN A 188 1.91 -1.07 10.47
CA ASN A 188 3.18 -0.83 11.14
C ASN A 188 3.49 0.65 11.39
N ASP A 189 3.01 1.57 10.55
CA ASP A 189 3.30 3.00 10.69
C ASP A 189 2.43 3.60 11.81
N TYR A 190 3.09 4.21 12.82
CA TYR A 190 2.37 4.76 13.97
C TYR A 190 1.38 5.87 13.58
N GLU A 191 1.78 6.82 12.72
CA GLU A 191 0.91 7.93 12.32
C GLU A 191 -0.10 7.51 11.25
N ALA A 192 0.36 6.83 10.20
CA ALA A 192 -0.54 6.45 9.11
C ALA A 192 -1.56 5.38 9.55
N ASP A 193 -1.11 4.38 10.33
CA ASP A 193 -1.91 3.20 10.62
C ASP A 193 -2.52 3.24 12.01
N ALA A 194 -1.71 3.40 13.07
CA ALA A 194 -2.24 3.37 14.43
C ALA A 194 -3.13 4.59 14.71
N VAL A 195 -2.62 5.81 14.47
CA VAL A 195 -3.39 7.04 14.64
C VAL A 195 -4.52 7.12 13.63
N GLY A 196 -4.25 6.77 12.36
CA GLY A 196 -5.24 6.79 11.28
C GLY A 196 -6.42 5.84 11.55
N GLY A 197 -6.14 4.59 11.92
CA GLY A 197 -7.16 3.57 12.18
C GLY A 197 -8.06 3.92 13.34
N ILE A 198 -7.48 4.34 14.49
CA ILE A 198 -8.25 4.84 15.64
C ILE A 198 -9.04 6.10 15.25
N GLY A 199 -8.43 7.02 14.50
CA GLY A 199 -9.08 8.22 14.00
C GLY A 199 -10.29 7.94 13.09
N ALA A 200 -10.31 6.80 12.41
CA ALA A 200 -11.42 6.32 11.61
C ALA A 200 -12.46 5.50 12.39
N GLY A 201 -12.22 5.23 13.68
CA GLY A 201 -13.11 4.44 14.55
C GLY A 201 -12.91 2.93 14.45
N LEU A 202 -11.80 2.47 13.90
CA LEU A 202 -11.48 1.05 13.78
C LEU A 202 -10.77 0.52 15.04
N LYS A 203 -11.04 -0.73 15.38
CA LYS A 203 -10.16 -1.51 16.24
C LYS A 203 -8.83 -1.68 15.52
N THR A 204 -7.74 -1.32 16.18
CA THR A 204 -6.44 -1.24 15.52
C THR A 204 -5.39 -2.07 16.23
N ILE A 205 -4.64 -2.85 15.47
CA ILE A 205 -3.44 -3.57 15.90
C ILE A 205 -2.24 -2.87 15.28
N TRP A 206 -1.35 -2.38 16.11
CA TRP A 206 -0.08 -1.84 15.69
C TRP A 206 0.98 -2.93 15.65
N TYR A 207 1.45 -3.27 14.44
CA TYR A 207 2.55 -4.20 14.21
C TYR A 207 3.88 -3.48 14.42
N ASN A 208 4.40 -3.55 15.65
CA ASN A 208 5.48 -2.72 16.17
C ASN A 208 6.71 -3.57 16.51
N VAL A 209 7.39 -4.09 15.50
CA VAL A 209 8.60 -4.91 15.65
C VAL A 209 9.79 -4.13 16.22
N GLU A 210 9.79 -2.82 16.11
CA GLU A 210 10.85 -1.94 16.62
C GLU A 210 10.63 -1.54 18.08
N HIS A 211 9.52 -1.95 18.71
CA HIS A 211 9.15 -1.61 20.09
C HIS A 211 9.11 -0.09 20.35
N LEU A 212 8.65 0.69 19.38
CA LEU A 212 8.49 2.13 19.52
C LEU A 212 7.45 2.47 20.59
N PRO A 213 7.57 3.63 21.27
CA PRO A 213 6.61 4.05 22.27
C PRO A 213 5.26 4.46 21.66
N ASN A 214 4.18 4.13 22.34
CA ASN A 214 2.83 4.64 22.03
C ASN A 214 2.71 6.08 22.57
N GLU A 215 3.27 7.04 21.85
CA GLU A 215 3.43 8.43 22.30
C GLU A 215 2.11 9.14 22.62
N LYS A 216 1.04 8.81 21.88
CA LYS A 216 -0.30 9.42 22.07
C LYS A 216 -1.18 8.66 23.06
N GLY A 217 -0.68 7.54 23.63
CA GLY A 217 -1.45 6.72 24.54
C GLY A 217 -2.72 6.14 23.92
N LEU A 218 -2.65 5.72 22.66
CA LEU A 218 -3.79 5.17 21.92
C LEU A 218 -4.24 3.84 22.56
N GLU A 219 -5.54 3.60 22.54
CA GLU A 219 -6.13 2.32 22.94
C GLU A 219 -6.06 1.34 21.77
N ILE A 220 -4.88 0.71 21.60
CA ILE A 220 -4.55 -0.21 20.51
C ILE A 220 -3.89 -1.48 21.05
N TRP A 221 -4.02 -2.59 20.31
CA TRP A 221 -3.13 -3.73 20.54
C TRP A 221 -1.77 -3.45 19.92
N ASN A 222 -0.71 -3.81 20.65
CA ASN A 222 0.67 -3.67 20.20
C ASN A 222 1.28 -5.07 20.09
N VAL A 223 1.68 -5.47 18.87
CA VAL A 223 2.26 -6.79 18.59
C VAL A 223 3.55 -6.63 17.80
N ASP A 224 4.51 -7.51 18.07
CA ASP A 224 5.85 -7.56 17.47
C ASP A 224 6.08 -8.84 16.65
N ASP A 225 5.05 -9.68 16.55
CA ASP A 225 5.01 -10.90 15.75
C ASP A 225 3.61 -11.03 15.15
N MET A 226 3.53 -11.23 13.84
CA MET A 226 2.26 -11.26 13.11
C MET A 226 1.33 -12.38 13.62
N ARG A 227 1.87 -13.51 14.09
CA ARG A 227 1.07 -14.62 14.64
C ARG A 227 0.27 -14.25 15.88
N LYS A 228 0.70 -13.22 16.63
CA LYS A 228 -0.02 -12.75 17.83
C LYS A 228 -1.41 -12.16 17.50
N ILE A 229 -1.63 -11.71 16.27
CA ILE A 229 -2.95 -11.18 15.86
C ILE A 229 -4.04 -12.26 15.91
N LEU A 230 -3.67 -13.55 15.76
CA LEU A 230 -4.64 -14.65 15.79
C LEU A 230 -5.40 -14.72 17.12
N GLY A 231 -4.74 -14.44 18.25
CA GLY A 231 -5.38 -14.37 19.57
C GLY A 231 -6.36 -13.19 19.70
N ILE A 232 -6.13 -12.11 18.95
CA ILE A 232 -6.97 -10.89 19.00
C ILE A 232 -8.16 -11.03 18.05
N VAL A 233 -7.90 -11.49 16.82
CA VAL A 233 -8.91 -11.58 15.76
C VAL A 233 -9.88 -12.74 15.98
N CYS A 234 -9.42 -13.83 16.58
CA CYS A 234 -10.16 -15.09 16.65
C CYS A 234 -10.81 -15.38 18.00
N GLU A 235 -10.60 -14.53 19.00
CA GLU A 235 -11.35 -14.58 20.28
C GLU A 235 -12.72 -13.93 20.14
#